data_020e0e79e77e3c3a22b8e26782e9386b
#
_entry.id   020e0e79e77e3c3a22b8e26782e9386b
#
_cell.length_a   1.000
_cell.length_b   1.000
_cell.length_c   1.000
_cell.angle_alpha   90.00
_cell.angle_beta   90.00
_cell.angle_gamma   90.00
#
_symmetry.space_group_name_H-M   'P 1'
#
loop_
_entity.id
_entity.type
_entity.pdbx_description
1 polymer ?
#
loop_
_entity_poly.entity_id
_entity_poly.type
_entity_poly.pdbx_seq_one_letter_code
_entity_poly.pdbx_strand_id
1 'polypeptide(L)'
;MKRLLAAIALSFMLTTTVAADEPAIGHMVFFQLKESTPEGRKKLVDACYKLLKDHEGVLYFSAGARGDEFKAAVNTTDWDVALHLVFKDKKSFETYLPHPRHLKFVEENKEMWKSVKVYDSHLDPARK
;
A
#
# COMPACT_ATOMS: atom_id res chain seq x y z
N MET A 1 -61.86 -26.00 -35.08
CA MET A 1 -61.35 -25.59 -33.74
C MET A 1 -59.85 -25.32 -33.85
N LYS A 2 -59.47 -24.08 -33.92
CA LYS A 2 -58.03 -23.69 -33.96
C LYS A 2 -57.55 -23.43 -32.56
N ARG A 3 -56.67 -24.26 -32.03
CA ARG A 3 -56.01 -24.05 -30.72
C ARG A 3 -54.82 -23.10 -30.92
N LEU A 4 -54.93 -21.87 -30.37
CA LEU A 4 -53.85 -20.91 -30.29
C LEU A 4 -52.94 -21.36 -29.11
N LEU A 5 -51.71 -21.78 -29.37
CA LEU A 5 -50.69 -21.95 -28.38
C LEU A 5 -49.97 -20.61 -28.18
N ALA A 6 -50.23 -19.97 -27.05
CA ALA A 6 -49.46 -18.80 -26.66
C ALA A 6 -48.12 -19.25 -26.05
N ALA A 7 -47.06 -18.94 -26.77
CA ALA A 7 -45.70 -19.12 -26.24
C ALA A 7 -45.34 -17.94 -25.31
N ILE A 8 -45.26 -18.20 -24.02
CA ILE A 8 -44.76 -17.23 -23.03
C ILE A 8 -43.24 -17.24 -23.13
N ALA A 9 -42.66 -16.22 -23.72
CA ALA A 9 -41.21 -15.99 -23.69
C ALA A 9 -40.84 -15.43 -22.33
N LEU A 10 -40.23 -16.27 -21.49
CA LEU A 10 -39.67 -15.85 -20.20
C LEU A 10 -38.32 -15.17 -20.45
N SER A 11 -38.32 -13.83 -20.51
CA SER A 11 -37.09 -13.02 -20.59
C SER A 11 -36.35 -13.11 -19.25
N PHE A 12 -35.26 -13.88 -19.23
CA PHE A 12 -34.31 -13.89 -18.13
C PHE A 12 -33.46 -12.61 -18.21
N MET A 13 -33.80 -11.60 -17.42
CA MET A 13 -32.92 -10.43 -17.24
C MET A 13 -31.73 -10.89 -16.38
N LEU A 14 -30.57 -11.04 -17.03
CA LEU A 14 -29.30 -11.18 -16.34
C LEU A 14 -28.96 -9.82 -15.72
N THR A 15 -29.23 -9.66 -14.43
CA THR A 15 -28.72 -8.53 -13.68
C THR A 15 -27.24 -8.81 -13.41
N THR A 16 -26.37 -8.20 -14.21
CA THR A 16 -24.93 -8.14 -13.91
C THR A 16 -24.76 -7.21 -12.70
N THR A 17 -24.62 -7.78 -11.52
CA THR A 17 -24.15 -7.03 -10.35
C THR A 17 -22.70 -6.68 -10.61
N VAL A 18 -22.42 -5.41 -10.94
CA VAL A 18 -21.06 -4.88 -10.92
C VAL A 18 -20.65 -4.88 -9.46
N ALA A 19 -19.72 -5.77 -9.09
CA ALA A 19 -19.10 -5.74 -7.77
C ALA A 19 -18.43 -4.37 -7.60
N ALA A 20 -18.69 -3.67 -6.48
CA ALA A 20 -17.98 -2.44 -6.16
C ALA A 20 -16.48 -2.76 -6.11
N ASP A 21 -15.64 -1.93 -6.76
CA ASP A 21 -14.19 -2.07 -6.70
C ASP A 21 -13.73 -2.04 -5.24
N GLU A 22 -12.88 -2.99 -4.84
CA GLU A 22 -12.26 -2.97 -3.52
C GLU A 22 -11.43 -1.69 -3.37
N PRO A 23 -11.45 -1.04 -2.18
CA PRO A 23 -10.62 0.13 -1.97
C PRO A 23 -9.15 -0.23 -2.04
N ALA A 24 -8.35 0.67 -2.63
CA ALA A 24 -6.91 0.58 -2.57
C ALA A 24 -6.43 0.71 -1.11
N ILE A 25 -5.27 0.14 -0.80
CA ILE A 25 -4.68 0.19 0.53
C ILE A 25 -3.49 1.14 0.54
N GLY A 26 -3.55 2.17 1.38
CA GLY A 26 -2.40 3.01 1.72
C GLY A 26 -1.62 2.36 2.85
N HIS A 27 -0.34 2.07 2.62
CA HIS A 27 0.59 1.48 3.59
C HIS A 27 1.73 2.47 3.80
N MET A 28 1.68 3.21 4.90
CA MET A 28 2.62 4.27 5.24
C MET A 28 3.47 3.82 6.42
N VAL A 29 4.79 3.77 6.24
CA VAL A 29 5.73 3.28 7.24
C VAL A 29 6.74 4.37 7.56
N PHE A 30 6.94 4.63 8.86
CA PHE A 30 7.87 5.61 9.36
C PHE A 30 8.89 4.92 10.26
N PHE A 31 10.16 4.96 9.85
CA PHE A 31 11.27 4.37 10.57
C PHE A 31 12.02 5.42 11.38
N GLN A 32 12.24 5.16 12.66
CA GLN A 32 13.20 5.89 13.47
C GLN A 32 14.47 5.06 13.58
N LEU A 33 15.62 5.65 13.25
CA LEU A 33 16.91 4.98 13.34
C LEU A 33 17.48 5.08 14.77
N LYS A 34 18.27 4.09 15.19
CA LYS A 34 19.08 4.16 16.41
C LYS A 34 20.11 5.28 16.31
N GLU A 35 20.72 5.43 15.12
CA GLU A 35 21.65 6.49 14.79
C GLU A 35 21.08 7.27 13.58
N SER A 36 20.52 8.44 13.86
CA SER A 36 19.91 9.32 12.87
C SER A 36 20.99 10.13 12.15
N THR A 37 21.65 9.50 11.18
CA THR A 37 22.66 10.15 10.32
C THR A 37 22.19 10.25 8.88
N PRO A 38 22.69 11.22 8.08
CA PRO A 38 22.38 11.29 6.65
C PRO A 38 22.70 9.99 5.91
N GLU A 39 23.82 9.36 6.23
CA GLU A 39 24.25 8.09 5.64
C GLU A 39 23.33 6.94 6.01
N GLY A 40 22.91 6.85 7.27
CA GLY A 40 21.95 5.84 7.74
C GLY A 40 20.59 5.98 7.07
N ARG A 41 20.07 7.21 6.95
CA ARG A 41 18.83 7.50 6.23
C ARG A 41 18.94 7.10 4.75
N LYS A 42 20.03 7.48 4.08
CA LYS A 42 20.27 7.11 2.68
C LYS A 42 20.33 5.60 2.50
N LYS A 43 21.05 4.88 3.36
CA LYS A 43 21.16 3.42 3.31
C LYS A 43 19.79 2.75 3.40
N LEU A 44 18.91 3.21 4.29
CA LEU A 44 17.57 2.65 4.43
C LEU A 44 16.68 3.00 3.23
N VAL A 45 16.75 4.21 2.71
CA VAL A 45 16.03 4.60 1.48
C VAL A 45 16.47 3.71 0.30
N ASP A 46 17.76 3.51 0.11
CA ASP A 46 18.30 2.66 -0.96
C ASP A 46 17.81 1.19 -0.80
N ALA A 47 17.75 0.68 0.43
CA ALA A 47 17.21 -0.66 0.72
C ALA A 47 15.72 -0.77 0.39
N CYS A 48 14.92 0.26 0.67
CA CYS A 48 13.52 0.32 0.26
C CYS A 48 13.38 0.20 -1.26
N TYR A 49 14.14 1.00 -2.02
CA TYR A 49 14.13 0.94 -3.49
C TYR A 49 14.58 -0.41 -4.04
N LYS A 50 15.60 -1.01 -3.42
CA LYS A 50 16.14 -2.31 -3.86
C LYS A 50 15.18 -3.46 -3.63
N LEU A 51 14.49 -3.50 -2.51
CA LEU A 51 13.77 -4.69 -2.05
C LEU A 51 12.24 -4.53 -2.04
N LEU A 52 11.74 -3.30 -1.93
CA LEU A 52 10.30 -3.05 -1.74
C LEU A 52 9.61 -2.44 -2.96
N LYS A 53 10.38 -1.93 -3.92
CA LYS A 53 9.84 -1.45 -5.19
C LYS A 53 9.42 -2.60 -6.09
N ASP A 54 8.45 -2.36 -6.97
CA ASP A 54 8.00 -3.27 -8.03
C ASP A 54 7.42 -4.62 -7.52
N HIS A 55 6.69 -4.60 -6.40
CA HIS A 55 5.85 -5.72 -6.00
C HIS A 55 4.54 -5.73 -6.79
N GLU A 56 4.03 -6.93 -7.06
CA GLU A 56 2.75 -7.09 -7.76
C GLU A 56 1.61 -6.38 -7.03
N GLY A 57 0.79 -5.65 -7.79
CA GLY A 57 -0.35 -4.91 -7.26
C GLY A 57 -0.03 -3.57 -6.61
N VAL A 58 1.23 -3.13 -6.61
CA VAL A 58 1.62 -1.80 -6.14
C VAL A 58 1.29 -0.76 -7.22
N LEU A 59 0.46 0.22 -6.85
CA LEU A 59 0.08 1.36 -7.71
C LEU A 59 1.01 2.55 -7.53
N TYR A 60 1.57 2.72 -6.34
CA TYR A 60 2.47 3.82 -5.99
C TYR A 60 3.52 3.34 -5.01
N PHE A 61 4.73 3.80 -5.20
CA PHE A 61 5.87 3.56 -4.32
C PHE A 61 6.71 4.82 -4.19
N SER A 62 7.08 5.16 -2.97
CA SER A 62 8.14 6.13 -2.70
C SER A 62 8.80 5.85 -1.36
N ALA A 63 10.05 6.26 -1.24
CA ALA A 63 10.77 6.29 0.03
C ALA A 63 11.64 7.54 0.07
N GLY A 64 11.77 8.14 1.26
CA GLY A 64 12.55 9.35 1.42
C GLY A 64 12.90 9.65 2.87
N ALA A 65 13.95 10.44 3.06
CA ALA A 65 14.33 10.94 4.36
C ALA A 65 13.40 12.06 4.83
N ARG A 66 13.28 12.22 6.15
CA ARG A 66 12.55 13.34 6.75
C ARG A 66 13.17 14.68 6.29
N GLY A 67 12.29 15.62 5.92
CA GLY A 67 12.69 17.01 5.68
C GLY A 67 12.88 17.75 6.99
N ASP A 68 14.12 17.96 7.40
CA ASP A 68 14.43 18.59 8.69
C ASP A 68 14.09 20.09 8.74
N GLU A 69 13.84 20.70 7.59
CA GLU A 69 13.37 22.08 7.42
C GLU A 69 11.89 22.28 7.78
N PHE A 70 11.08 21.21 7.77
CA PHE A 70 9.65 21.29 8.08
C PHE A 70 9.44 21.28 9.59
N LYS A 71 9.16 22.45 10.19
CA LYS A 71 9.12 22.65 11.65
C LYS A 71 7.82 23.27 12.16
N ALA A 72 6.70 23.06 11.46
CA ALA A 72 5.40 23.45 11.99
C ALA A 72 5.06 22.65 13.27
N ALA A 73 4.24 23.22 14.14
CA ALA A 73 3.89 22.59 15.42
C ALA A 73 3.30 21.18 15.29
N VAL A 74 2.70 20.86 14.14
CA VAL A 74 2.12 19.55 13.82
C VAL A 74 3.11 18.56 13.19
N ASN A 75 4.32 19.01 12.79
CA ASN A 75 5.35 18.12 12.27
C ASN A 75 5.99 17.32 13.40
N THR A 76 5.93 16.01 13.30
CA THR A 76 6.66 15.13 14.22
C THR A 76 8.10 14.94 13.76
N THR A 77 9.01 14.68 14.70
CA THR A 77 10.44 14.53 14.45
C THR A 77 10.99 13.19 14.94
N ASP A 78 10.12 12.30 15.38
CA ASP A 78 10.45 10.99 15.93
C ASP A 78 10.53 9.88 14.85
N TRP A 79 10.96 10.25 13.66
CA TRP A 79 11.19 9.37 12.52
C TRP A 79 12.28 9.93 11.59
N ASP A 80 12.85 9.08 10.77
CA ASP A 80 13.98 9.40 9.89
C ASP A 80 13.71 9.13 8.42
N VAL A 81 13.03 8.03 8.12
CA VAL A 81 12.73 7.59 6.75
C VAL A 81 11.25 7.23 6.66
N ALA A 82 10.59 7.70 5.61
CA ALA A 82 9.24 7.33 5.26
C ALA A 82 9.21 6.42 4.04
N LEU A 83 8.38 5.40 4.10
CA LEU A 83 8.03 4.51 3.00
C LEU A 83 6.54 4.65 2.71
N HIS A 84 6.20 4.94 1.47
CA HIS A 84 4.82 5.06 1.03
C HIS A 84 4.53 4.01 -0.04
N LEU A 85 3.58 3.13 0.22
CA LEU A 85 3.07 2.16 -0.73
C LEU A 85 1.56 2.32 -0.87
N VAL A 86 1.08 2.18 -2.09
CA VAL A 86 -0.36 2.03 -2.37
C VAL A 86 -0.56 0.74 -3.13
N PHE A 87 -1.35 -0.17 -2.56
CA PHE A 87 -1.74 -1.42 -3.19
C PHE A 87 -3.12 -1.29 -3.82
N LYS A 88 -3.32 -1.92 -4.98
CA LYS A 88 -4.60 -1.89 -5.71
C LYS A 88 -5.77 -2.48 -4.91
N ASP A 89 -5.50 -3.45 -4.01
CA ASP A 89 -6.48 -4.15 -3.20
C ASP A 89 -5.84 -4.80 -1.97
N LYS A 90 -6.67 -5.30 -1.07
CA LYS A 90 -6.24 -5.99 0.14
C LYS A 90 -5.44 -7.26 -0.16
N LYS A 91 -5.81 -8.02 -1.19
CA LYS A 91 -5.11 -9.25 -1.58
C LYS A 91 -3.66 -8.99 -1.96
N SER A 92 -3.39 -7.95 -2.73
CA SER A 92 -2.03 -7.54 -3.11
C SER A 92 -1.21 -7.16 -1.88
N PHE A 93 -1.80 -6.42 -0.94
CA PHE A 93 -1.15 -6.07 0.32
C PHE A 93 -0.83 -7.32 1.17
N GLU A 94 -1.78 -8.23 1.34
CA GLU A 94 -1.58 -9.48 2.08
C GLU A 94 -0.54 -10.40 1.42
N THR A 95 -0.39 -10.36 0.11
CA THR A 95 0.65 -11.10 -0.63
C THR A 95 2.04 -10.48 -0.44
N TYR A 96 2.12 -9.15 -0.30
CA TYR A 96 3.36 -8.42 -0.06
C TYR A 96 3.98 -8.74 1.30
N LEU A 97 3.19 -8.83 2.37
CA LEU A 97 3.69 -8.98 3.73
C LEU A 97 4.59 -10.22 3.92
N PRO A 98 4.22 -11.44 3.46
CA PRO A 98 5.08 -12.63 3.56
C PRO A 98 6.04 -12.79 2.38
N HIS A 99 6.08 -11.86 1.43
CA HIS A 99 6.93 -12.01 0.25
C HIS A 99 8.42 -12.07 0.64
N PRO A 100 9.22 -12.98 0.05
CA PRO A 100 10.64 -13.15 0.40
C PRO A 100 11.47 -11.87 0.35
N ARG A 101 11.21 -10.97 -0.61
CA ARG A 101 11.90 -9.67 -0.70
C ARG A 101 11.55 -8.74 0.45
N HIS A 102 10.28 -8.72 0.91
CA HIS A 102 9.87 -7.96 2.08
C HIS A 102 10.52 -8.53 3.35
N LEU A 103 10.49 -9.84 3.55
CA LEU A 103 11.12 -10.49 4.71
C LEU A 103 12.64 -10.24 4.73
N LYS A 104 13.30 -10.28 3.56
CA LYS A 104 14.72 -9.94 3.42
C LYS A 104 15.01 -8.49 3.80
N PHE A 105 14.16 -7.55 3.37
CA PHE A 105 14.29 -6.15 3.77
C PHE A 105 14.25 -6.00 5.30
N VAL A 106 13.29 -6.63 5.95
CA VAL A 106 13.17 -6.59 7.42
C VAL A 106 14.42 -7.18 8.06
N GLU A 107 14.85 -8.37 7.65
CA GLU A 107 15.99 -9.08 8.24
C GLU A 107 17.30 -8.29 8.09
N GLU A 108 17.55 -7.70 6.93
CA GLU A 108 18.80 -6.96 6.66
C GLU A 108 18.83 -5.57 7.32
N ASN A 109 17.69 -4.99 7.70
CA ASN A 109 17.64 -3.60 8.16
C ASN A 109 17.11 -3.41 9.59
N LYS A 110 16.44 -4.41 10.19
CA LYS A 110 15.80 -4.29 11.51
C LYS A 110 16.74 -3.80 12.61
N GLU A 111 18.01 -4.16 12.56
CA GLU A 111 19.00 -3.77 13.57
C GLU A 111 19.31 -2.25 13.54
N MET A 112 19.03 -1.57 12.43
CA MET A 112 19.17 -0.11 12.34
C MET A 112 18.04 0.64 13.06
N TRP A 113 16.89 -0.01 13.27
CA TRP A 113 15.67 0.66 13.73
C TRP A 113 15.61 0.77 15.25
N LYS A 114 15.30 1.97 15.73
CA LYS A 114 14.86 2.21 17.11
C LYS A 114 13.36 1.92 17.24
N SER A 115 12.58 2.35 16.27
CA SER A 115 11.13 2.10 16.19
C SER A 115 10.64 2.14 14.75
N VAL A 116 9.51 1.49 14.52
CA VAL A 116 8.77 1.53 13.25
C VAL A 116 7.30 1.79 13.56
N LYS A 117 6.71 2.76 12.87
CA LYS A 117 5.27 3.03 12.92
C LYS A 117 4.66 2.76 11.57
N VAL A 118 3.55 2.03 11.56
CA VAL A 118 2.83 1.66 10.34
C VAL A 118 1.41 2.21 10.42
N TYR A 119 0.97 2.82 9.32
CA TYR A 119 -0.38 3.34 9.18
C TYR A 119 -0.99 2.77 7.90
N ASP A 120 -1.96 1.89 8.08
CA ASP A 120 -2.69 1.25 7.00
C ASP A 120 -4.09 1.85 6.90
N SER A 121 -4.50 2.20 5.69
CA SER A 121 -5.81 2.80 5.45
C SER A 121 -6.45 2.27 4.17
N HIS A 122 -7.78 2.21 4.19
CA HIS A 122 -8.56 2.09 2.96
C HIS A 122 -8.63 3.45 2.29
N LEU A 123 -8.23 3.52 1.02
CA LEU A 123 -8.28 4.76 0.25
C LEU A 123 -9.60 4.87 -0.48
N ASP A 124 -10.30 5.98 -0.27
CA ASP A 124 -11.49 6.28 -1.06
C ASP A 124 -11.08 6.42 -2.54
N PRO A 125 -11.91 5.98 -3.49
CA PRO A 125 -11.65 6.21 -4.89
C PRO A 125 -11.61 7.72 -5.17
N ALA A 126 -10.82 8.10 -6.17
CA ALA A 126 -10.72 9.50 -6.58
C ALA A 126 -12.13 10.05 -6.87
N ARG A 127 -12.53 11.10 -6.17
CA ARG A 127 -13.80 11.79 -6.42
C ARG A 127 -13.65 12.66 -7.66
N LYS A 128 -14.61 12.54 -8.59
CA LYS A 128 -14.72 13.39 -9.77
C LYS A 128 -15.27 14.77 -9.41
#